data_2e0140c67431ca44bbbeb7aa2e1a67b8
#
_entry.id   2e0140c67431ca44bbbeb7aa2e1a67b8
#
_cell.length_a   1.000
_cell.length_b   1.000
_cell.length_c   1.000
_cell.angle_alpha   90.00
_cell.angle_beta   90.00
_cell.angle_gamma   90.00
#
_symmetry.space_group_name_H-M   'P 1'
#
loop_
_entity.id
_entity.type
_entity.pdbx_description
1 polymer ?
#
loop_
_entity_poly.entity_id
_entity_poly.type
_entity_poly.pdbx_seq_one_letter_code
_entity_poly.pdbx_strand_id
1 'polypeptide(L)'
;MPNELRIGRVYRHFKGDFYLVEAVANDSETGEPFVVYRKLYGDGGLWLRPLAMFLSPVDKTKYHDAAQEYRFELQEIPSAAGH
;
A
#
# COMPACT_ATOMS: atom_id res chain seq x y z
N MET A 1 -1.98 -7.58 14.92
CA MET A 1 -2.11 -8.37 13.68
C MET A 1 -1.09 -7.90 12.67
N PRO A 2 -0.41 -8.79 12.00
CA PRO A 2 0.49 -8.37 10.95
C PRO A 2 -0.29 -7.73 9.80
N ASN A 3 0.35 -6.76 9.17
CA ASN A 3 -0.21 -6.11 8.00
C ASN A 3 -0.18 -7.10 6.84
N GLU A 4 -1.28 -7.19 6.10
CA GLU A 4 -1.46 -8.22 5.09
C GLU A 4 -1.81 -7.56 3.75
N LEU A 5 -1.24 -8.07 2.66
CA LEU A 5 -1.50 -7.50 1.34
C LEU A 5 -2.76 -8.09 0.74
N ARG A 6 -3.63 -7.22 0.22
CA ARG A 6 -4.83 -7.64 -0.51
C ARG A 6 -4.86 -6.96 -1.87
N ILE A 7 -4.75 -7.76 -2.90
CA ILE A 7 -4.77 -7.27 -4.28
C ILE A 7 -6.18 -6.80 -4.62
N GLY A 8 -6.27 -5.69 -5.35
CA GLY A 8 -7.54 -5.11 -5.74
C GLY A 8 -8.18 -4.22 -4.69
N ARG A 9 -7.47 -3.93 -3.62
CA ARG A 9 -8.01 -3.12 -2.52
C ARG A 9 -7.25 -1.79 -2.41
N VAL A 10 -7.90 -0.83 -1.78
CA VAL A 10 -7.36 0.51 -1.59
C VAL A 10 -6.61 0.57 -0.25
N TYR A 11 -5.44 1.20 -0.28
CA TYR A 11 -4.61 1.44 0.90
C TYR A 11 -4.36 2.93 1.07
N ARG A 12 -4.25 3.37 2.32
CA ARG A 12 -3.88 4.75 2.64
C ARG A 12 -2.44 4.77 3.11
N HIS A 13 -1.63 5.60 2.46
CA HIS A 13 -0.26 5.88 2.92
C HIS A 13 -0.33 6.77 4.17
N PHE A 14 0.60 6.59 5.10
CA PHE A 14 0.56 7.34 6.36
C PHE A 14 0.64 8.85 6.16
N LYS A 15 1.12 9.31 5.01
CA LYS A 15 1.14 10.75 4.67
C LYS A 15 -0.17 11.24 4.07
N GLY A 16 -1.15 10.36 3.88
CA GLY A 16 -2.51 10.74 3.54
C GLY A 16 -3.04 10.34 2.17
N ASP A 17 -2.17 9.98 1.24
CA ASP A 17 -2.60 9.63 -0.11
C ASP A 17 -3.13 8.20 -0.20
N PHE A 18 -3.98 7.96 -1.20
CA PHE A 18 -4.61 6.66 -1.42
C PHE A 18 -4.04 5.99 -2.65
N TYR A 19 -3.98 4.66 -2.59
CA TYR A 19 -3.41 3.84 -3.65
C TYR A 19 -4.23 2.56 -3.82
N LEU A 20 -4.28 2.05 -5.06
CA LEU A 20 -4.90 0.77 -5.37
C LEU A 20 -3.81 -0.26 -5.61
N VAL A 21 -3.83 -1.34 -4.86
CA VAL A 21 -2.89 -2.45 -5.08
C VAL A 21 -3.38 -3.24 -6.29
N GLU A 22 -2.57 -3.31 -7.34
CA GLU A 22 -2.96 -3.94 -8.59
C GLU A 22 -2.43 -5.36 -8.73
N ALA A 23 -1.22 -5.61 -8.25
CA ALA A 23 -0.59 -6.90 -8.44
C ALA A 23 0.63 -7.05 -7.56
N VAL A 24 1.13 -8.26 -7.49
CA VAL A 24 2.48 -8.53 -6.98
C VAL A 24 3.29 -9.09 -8.16
N ALA A 25 4.45 -8.50 -8.39
CA ALA A 25 5.37 -8.95 -9.42
C ALA A 25 6.69 -9.33 -8.77
N ASN A 26 7.41 -10.26 -9.39
CA ASN A 26 8.71 -10.68 -8.87
C ASN A 26 9.83 -10.12 -9.73
N ASP A 27 10.89 -9.66 -9.06
CA ASP A 27 12.11 -9.27 -9.76
C ASP A 27 12.64 -10.49 -10.52
N SER A 28 12.86 -10.34 -11.82
CA SER A 28 13.24 -11.48 -12.66
C SER A 28 14.61 -12.02 -12.33
N GLU A 29 15.47 -11.25 -11.68
CA GLU A 29 16.83 -11.68 -11.35
C GLU A 29 16.93 -12.23 -9.93
N THR A 30 16.28 -11.56 -8.97
CA THR A 30 16.41 -11.94 -7.56
C THR A 30 15.23 -12.75 -7.05
N GLY A 31 14.09 -12.71 -7.73
CA GLY A 31 12.85 -13.33 -7.27
C GLY A 31 12.15 -12.54 -6.18
N GLU A 32 12.69 -11.40 -5.79
CA GLU A 32 12.07 -10.59 -4.73
C GLU A 32 10.69 -10.10 -5.15
N PRO A 33 9.66 -10.24 -4.29
CA PRO A 33 8.32 -9.76 -4.63
C PRO A 33 8.20 -8.25 -4.45
N PHE A 34 7.54 -7.61 -5.41
CA PHE A 34 7.24 -6.18 -5.40
C PHE A 34 5.75 -5.97 -5.52
N VAL A 35 5.25 -4.97 -4.82
CA VAL A 35 3.86 -4.53 -4.99
C VAL A 35 3.79 -3.54 -6.13
N VAL A 36 2.85 -3.79 -7.06
CA VAL A 36 2.51 -2.85 -8.13
C VAL A 36 1.26 -2.13 -7.67
N TYR A 37 1.34 -0.82 -7.52
CA TYR A 37 0.20 -0.07 -6.98
C TYR A 37 0.04 1.26 -7.71
N ARG A 38 -1.22 1.67 -7.84
CA ARG A 38 -1.58 2.84 -8.62
C ARG A 38 -1.93 4.01 -7.71
N LYS A 39 -1.40 5.18 -8.03
CA LYS A 39 -1.79 6.42 -7.36
C LYS A 39 -3.27 6.70 -7.66
N LEU A 40 -4.05 6.99 -6.62
CA LEU A 40 -5.44 7.44 -6.79
C LEU A 40 -5.51 8.96 -6.69
N TYR A 41 -4.48 9.61 -7.20
CA TYR A 41 -4.37 11.07 -7.27
C TYR A 41 -3.43 11.41 -8.42
N GLY A 42 -3.35 12.69 -8.76
CA GLY A 42 -2.46 13.17 -9.79
C GLY A 42 -2.70 12.48 -11.14
N ASP A 43 -1.65 11.98 -11.75
CA ASP A 43 -1.72 11.34 -13.07
C ASP A 43 -2.15 9.87 -13.03
N GLY A 44 -2.39 9.31 -11.84
CA GLY A 44 -2.81 7.91 -11.72
C GLY A 44 -1.75 6.91 -12.12
N GLY A 45 -0.48 7.28 -12.06
CA GLY A 45 0.60 6.40 -12.48
C GLY A 45 0.83 5.23 -11.54
N LEU A 46 1.60 4.27 -12.02
CA LEU A 46 1.95 3.07 -11.27
C LEU A 46 3.29 3.24 -10.57
N TRP A 47 3.37 2.69 -9.37
CA TRP A 47 4.59 2.61 -8.58
C TRP A 47 4.94 1.16 -8.30
N LEU A 48 6.21 0.90 -8.01
CA LEU A 48 6.71 -0.37 -7.49
C LEU A 48 7.34 -0.14 -6.12
N ARG A 49 7.12 -1.08 -5.21
CA ARG A 49 7.79 -1.05 -3.91
C ARG A 49 8.00 -2.49 -3.45
N PRO A 50 9.16 -2.83 -2.87
CA PRO A 50 9.33 -4.19 -2.32
C PRO A 50 8.21 -4.51 -1.34
N LEU A 51 7.68 -5.74 -1.42
CA LEU A 51 6.56 -6.17 -0.60
C LEU A 51 6.82 -5.94 0.88
N ALA A 52 8.01 -6.33 1.35
CA ALA A 52 8.35 -6.17 2.77
C ALA A 52 8.31 -4.71 3.20
N MET A 53 8.75 -3.79 2.32
CA MET A 53 8.72 -2.37 2.61
C MET A 53 7.29 -1.81 2.58
N PHE A 54 6.48 -2.28 1.62
CA PHE A 54 5.08 -1.86 1.53
C PHE A 54 4.31 -2.20 2.80
N LEU A 55 4.58 -3.38 3.37
CA LEU A 55 3.91 -3.85 4.59
C LEU A 55 4.59 -3.42 5.88
N SER A 56 5.66 -2.62 5.80
CA SER A 56 6.44 -2.25 6.96
C SER A 56 5.71 -1.25 7.84
N PRO A 57 6.04 -1.23 9.15
CA PRO A 57 5.50 -0.19 10.03
C PRO A 57 6.11 1.17 9.72
N VAL A 58 5.41 2.21 10.12
CA VAL A 58 5.94 3.58 10.06
C VAL A 58 7.08 3.70 11.05
N ASP A 59 8.16 4.37 10.63
CA ASP A 59 9.27 4.68 11.52
C ASP A 59 8.84 5.81 12.46
N LYS A 60 8.41 5.45 13.67
CA LYS A 60 7.90 6.41 14.64
C LYS A 60 9.00 7.29 15.23
N THR A 61 10.26 6.90 15.08
CA THR A 61 11.36 7.76 15.52
C THR A 61 11.54 8.94 14.57
N LYS A 62 11.18 8.75 13.29
CA LYS A 62 11.25 9.79 12.27
C LYS A 62 9.91 10.51 12.10
N TYR A 63 8.81 9.78 12.21
CA TYR A 63 7.46 10.30 12.01
C TYR A 63 6.62 10.06 13.27
N HIS A 64 7.05 10.66 14.37
CA HIS A 64 6.42 10.40 15.68
C HIS A 64 4.97 10.87 15.77
N ASP A 65 4.53 11.75 14.87
CA ASP A 65 3.15 12.23 14.84
C ASP A 65 2.24 11.41 13.92
N ALA A 66 2.78 10.37 13.25
CA ALA A 66 1.97 9.59 12.34
C ALA A 66 0.85 8.85 13.08
N ALA A 67 -0.38 8.99 12.58
CA ALA A 67 -1.53 8.32 13.18
C ALA A 67 -1.57 6.83 12.84
N GLN A 68 -1.04 6.45 11.69
CA GLN A 68 -1.03 5.06 11.25
C GLN A 68 0.14 4.30 11.85
N GLU A 69 -0.08 3.03 12.15
CA GLU A 69 0.98 2.14 12.59
C GLU A 69 1.83 1.67 11.42
N TYR A 70 1.19 1.36 10.29
CA TYR A 70 1.88 0.86 9.10
C TYR A 70 1.98 1.91 8.02
N ARG A 71 3.00 1.77 7.17
CA ARG A 71 3.23 2.67 6.04
C ARG A 71 2.00 2.77 5.15
N PHE A 72 1.36 1.63 4.88
CA PHE A 72 0.11 1.55 4.12
C PHE A 72 -0.88 0.74 4.94
N GLU A 73 -2.11 1.23 5.04
CA GLU A 73 -3.17 0.53 5.76
C GLU A 73 -4.39 0.35 4.88
N LEU A 74 -4.97 -0.85 4.94
CA LEU A 74 -6.13 -1.22 4.16
C LEU A 74 -7.31 -0.34 4.53
N GLN A 75 -8.01 0.15 3.50
CA GLN A 75 -9.21 0.94 3.69
C GLN A 75 -10.43 0.08 3.40
N GLU A 76 -11.28 -0.10 4.39
CA GLU A 76 -12.53 -0.84 4.23
C GLU A 76 -13.58 0.11 3.70
N ILE A 77 -13.68 0.17 2.38
CA ILE A 77 -14.62 1.07 1.72
C ILE A 77 -15.86 0.27 1.36
N PRO A 78 -17.03 0.58 1.96
CA PRO A 78 -18.25 -0.14 1.63
C PRO A 78 -18.60 0.03 0.16
N SER A 79 -19.17 -1.02 -0.45
CA SER A 79 -19.63 -0.95 -1.82
C SER A 79 -20.82 -0.02 -1.91
N ALA A 80 -20.67 1.11 -2.57
CA ALA A 80 -21.75 2.06 -2.76
C ALA A 80 -22.82 1.52 -3.70
N ALA A 81 -22.47 0.54 -4.52
CA ALA A 81 -23.41 -0.04 -5.47
C ALA A 81 -24.27 -1.13 -4.82
N GLY A 82 -23.97 -1.53 -3.60
CA GLY A 82 -24.78 -2.48 -2.88
C GLY A 82 -24.76 -3.90 -3.46
N HIS A 83 -23.70 -4.23 -4.12
CA HIS A 83 -23.61 -5.57 -4.71
C HIS A 83 -22.37 -6.31 -4.29
#